data_192e17d23157e99c5f0a77b94df23938
#
_entry.id   192e17d23157e99c5f0a77b94df23938
#
_cell.length_a   1.000
_cell.length_b   1.000
_cell.length_c   1.000
_cell.angle_alpha   90.00
_cell.angle_beta   90.00
_cell.angle_gamma   90.00
#
_symmetry.space_group_name_H-M   'P 1'
#
loop_
_entity.id
_entity.type
_entity.pdbx_description
1 polymer ?
#
loop_
_entity_poly.entity_id
_entity_poly.type
_entity_poly.pdbx_seq_one_letter_code
_entity_poly.pdbx_strand_id
1 'polypeptide(L)'
;MRSIFKTSLIACATVIAASSAFAQKAGDNIVSMGVASINTDTDVGPLTNSGQFTPLLVGSTANISSETTVSFGWLHMYTDNIGAEFTLGLPPTVTQDLTTPNGGALGTSHPAAAKIELWTPTAVAKYFFGTSKDQWRPYVGLGASHVSFHNIKAKQTADVQALAGTSAALSSTWAPVYNAGLIYNIDDKWSINGSVSYIPLTTKATFVGDAAHGTTTTTGDIKLKTTDYVIRLGYRF
;
A
#
# COMPACT_ATOMS: atom_id res chain seq x y z
N MET A 1 15.21 -4.07 -39.87
CA MET A 1 15.08 -2.73 -39.32
C MET A 1 15.53 -2.79 -37.84
N ARG A 2 16.79 -2.44 -37.64
CA ARG A 2 17.48 -2.45 -36.33
C ARG A 2 17.91 -1.02 -36.03
N SER A 3 17.82 -0.63 -34.73
CA SER A 3 18.58 0.48 -34.16
C SER A 3 18.08 1.92 -34.40
N ILE A 4 17.10 2.39 -33.60
CA ILE A 4 16.93 3.83 -33.28
C ILE A 4 16.47 4.05 -31.81
N PHE A 5 16.89 3.21 -30.84
CA PHE A 5 16.49 3.40 -29.44
C PHE A 5 17.67 3.48 -28.46
N LYS A 6 18.84 3.95 -28.91
CA LYS A 6 20.04 4.00 -28.04
C LYS A 6 20.68 5.37 -27.84
N THR A 7 20.05 6.49 -28.14
CA THR A 7 20.75 7.80 -28.10
C THR A 7 20.01 8.93 -27.38
N SER A 8 19.10 8.65 -26.45
CA SER A 8 18.40 9.72 -25.70
C SER A 8 18.58 9.69 -24.19
N LEU A 9 19.57 8.97 -23.65
CA LEU A 9 19.77 8.85 -22.19
C LEU A 9 21.07 9.52 -21.67
N ILE A 10 21.76 10.37 -22.45
CA ILE A 10 23.03 10.96 -22.04
C ILE A 10 23.03 12.49 -22.24
N ALA A 11 22.00 13.18 -21.82
CA ALA A 11 21.96 14.64 -21.89
C ALA A 11 21.36 15.34 -20.66
N CYS A 12 21.42 14.73 -19.47
CA CYS A 12 20.98 15.37 -18.21
C CYS A 12 22.05 15.34 -17.10
N ALA A 13 23.32 15.24 -17.44
CA ALA A 13 24.38 15.15 -16.46
C ALA A 13 25.43 16.26 -16.65
N THR A 14 25.07 17.54 -16.56
CA THR A 14 26.05 18.62 -16.29
C THR A 14 25.34 19.95 -16.04
N VAL A 15 24.79 20.16 -14.85
CA VAL A 15 24.79 21.45 -14.15
C VAL A 15 24.85 21.12 -12.65
N ILE A 16 26.00 20.69 -12.17
CA ILE A 16 26.32 20.74 -10.74
C ILE A 16 26.97 22.12 -10.51
N ALA A 17 26.16 23.17 -10.50
CA ALA A 17 26.51 24.36 -9.78
C ALA A 17 26.49 23.98 -8.31
N ALA A 18 27.63 24.09 -7.63
CA ALA A 18 27.78 23.92 -6.19
C ALA A 18 27.03 25.05 -5.46
N SER A 19 25.69 25.04 -5.52
CA SER A 19 24.86 25.68 -4.51
C SER A 19 25.01 24.83 -3.27
N SER A 20 25.36 25.41 -2.14
CA SER A 20 25.31 24.76 -0.83
C SER A 20 23.83 24.42 -0.56
N ALA A 21 23.37 23.28 -1.12
CA ALA A 21 22.03 22.78 -0.86
C ALA A 21 21.98 22.47 0.63
N PHE A 22 21.18 23.20 1.38
CA PHE A 22 20.89 22.87 2.76
C PHE A 22 19.87 21.75 2.78
N ALA A 23 20.22 20.60 3.32
CA ALA A 23 19.30 19.51 3.59
C ALA A 23 18.36 19.89 4.75
N GLN A 24 17.49 18.99 5.12
CA GLN A 24 16.51 19.18 6.20
C GLN A 24 17.22 19.53 7.52
N LYS A 25 16.72 20.55 8.21
CA LYS A 25 17.20 21.01 9.53
C LYS A 25 16.06 21.18 10.51
N ALA A 26 16.37 21.30 11.77
CA ALA A 26 15.39 21.54 12.84
C ALA A 26 14.44 22.69 12.49
N GLY A 27 13.13 22.48 12.65
CA GLY A 27 12.08 23.44 12.36
C GLY A 27 11.54 23.42 10.93
N ASP A 28 12.20 22.74 10.00
CA ASP A 28 11.73 22.64 8.59
C ASP A 28 10.39 21.90 8.49
N ASN A 29 9.54 22.42 7.61
CA ASN A 29 8.33 21.76 7.15
C ASN A 29 8.45 21.49 5.65
N ILE A 30 8.18 20.26 5.25
CA ILE A 30 8.27 19.83 3.86
C ILE A 30 6.96 19.18 3.47
N VAL A 31 6.27 19.77 2.50
CA VAL A 31 5.14 19.11 1.83
C VAL A 31 5.64 18.43 0.58
N SER A 32 5.11 17.26 0.29
CA SER A 32 5.54 16.48 -0.85
C SER A 32 4.38 15.82 -1.56
N MET A 33 4.52 15.66 -2.87
CA MET A 33 3.54 14.99 -3.72
C MET A 33 4.27 14.12 -4.75
N GLY A 34 3.68 12.99 -5.07
CA GLY A 34 4.24 12.06 -6.06
C GLY A 34 3.39 10.83 -6.25
N VAL A 35 4.03 9.72 -6.51
CA VAL A 35 3.38 8.44 -6.79
C VAL A 35 3.84 7.35 -5.82
N ALA A 36 2.91 6.47 -5.48
CA ALA A 36 3.15 5.27 -4.68
C ALA A 36 2.70 4.04 -5.47
N SER A 37 3.56 3.03 -5.56
CA SER A 37 3.23 1.69 -6.06
C SER A 37 3.04 0.78 -4.87
N ILE A 38 1.84 0.24 -4.70
CA ILE A 38 1.40 -0.59 -3.60
C ILE A 38 1.39 -2.04 -4.07
N ASN A 39 2.19 -2.90 -3.44
CA ASN A 39 2.29 -4.31 -3.79
C ASN A 39 1.95 -5.14 -2.54
N THR A 40 0.91 -5.94 -2.63
CA THR A 40 0.40 -6.72 -1.49
C THR A 40 0.52 -8.21 -1.75
N ASP A 41 1.23 -8.90 -0.87
CA ASP A 41 1.22 -10.36 -0.75
C ASP A 41 0.17 -10.77 0.28
N THR A 42 -0.66 -11.76 -0.05
CA THR A 42 -1.85 -12.14 0.72
C THR A 42 -1.75 -13.60 1.15
N ASP A 43 -1.94 -13.83 2.44
CA ASP A 43 -2.04 -15.16 3.03
C ASP A 43 -3.41 -15.30 3.73
N VAL A 44 -4.22 -16.23 3.24
CA VAL A 44 -5.58 -16.48 3.75
C VAL A 44 -5.50 -17.60 4.78
N GLY A 45 -5.86 -17.28 6.02
CA GLY A 45 -6.02 -18.26 7.07
C GLY A 45 -7.21 -19.19 6.84
N PRO A 46 -7.43 -20.17 7.71
CA PRO A 46 -8.58 -21.05 7.63
C PRO A 46 -9.89 -20.26 7.61
N LEU A 47 -10.71 -20.50 6.59
CA LEU A 47 -12.04 -19.93 6.47
C LEU A 47 -13.06 -20.88 7.10
N THR A 48 -13.99 -20.32 7.87
CA THR A 48 -15.12 -21.06 8.47
C THR A 48 -16.42 -20.48 7.96
N ASN A 49 -17.38 -21.33 7.66
CA ASN A 49 -18.71 -20.95 7.17
C ASN A 49 -19.78 -21.50 8.12
N SER A 50 -20.81 -20.70 8.41
CA SER A 50 -21.93 -21.09 9.28
C SER A 50 -22.84 -22.17 8.70
N GLY A 51 -22.73 -22.44 7.39
CA GLY A 51 -23.45 -23.49 6.68
C GLY A 51 -22.55 -24.62 6.22
N GLN A 52 -22.87 -25.18 5.06
CA GLN A 52 -22.21 -26.37 4.52
C GLN A 52 -20.93 -26.09 3.69
N PHE A 53 -20.52 -24.82 3.53
CA PHE A 53 -19.44 -24.46 2.62
C PHE A 53 -18.04 -24.59 3.22
N THR A 54 -17.88 -24.79 4.54
CA THR A 54 -16.54 -24.91 5.17
C THR A 54 -15.61 -25.89 4.46
N PRO A 55 -16.05 -27.11 4.09
CA PRO A 55 -15.17 -28.05 3.38
C PRO A 55 -14.72 -27.54 2.00
N LEU A 56 -15.56 -26.77 1.33
CA LEU A 56 -15.26 -26.20 -0.01
C LEU A 56 -14.25 -25.04 0.06
N LEU A 57 -14.10 -24.42 1.24
CA LEU A 57 -13.21 -23.28 1.48
C LEU A 57 -11.82 -23.69 1.99
N VAL A 58 -11.61 -24.98 2.26
CA VAL A 58 -10.29 -25.48 2.72
C VAL A 58 -9.24 -25.23 1.66
N GLY A 59 -8.13 -24.58 2.07
CA GLY A 59 -7.01 -24.26 1.19
C GLY A 59 -7.27 -23.05 0.26
N SER A 60 -8.32 -22.25 0.51
CA SER A 60 -8.58 -21.03 -0.26
C SER A 60 -7.40 -20.07 -0.18
N THR A 61 -7.12 -19.42 -1.29
CA THR A 61 -6.11 -18.35 -1.41
C THR A 61 -6.73 -17.13 -2.07
N ALA A 62 -6.20 -15.95 -1.73
CA ALA A 62 -6.58 -14.71 -2.38
C ALA A 62 -5.34 -14.01 -2.93
N ASN A 63 -5.52 -13.30 -4.03
CA ASN A 63 -4.51 -12.42 -4.59
C ASN A 63 -5.10 -11.02 -4.74
N ILE A 64 -4.33 -10.00 -4.36
CA ILE A 64 -4.74 -8.60 -4.46
C ILE A 64 -3.88 -7.93 -5.52
N SER A 65 -4.51 -7.18 -6.43
CA SER A 65 -3.80 -6.46 -7.49
C SER A 65 -2.83 -5.43 -6.90
N SER A 66 -1.68 -5.27 -7.56
CA SER A 66 -0.79 -4.14 -7.30
C SER A 66 -1.38 -2.88 -7.93
N GLU A 67 -1.33 -1.77 -7.19
CA GLU A 67 -1.93 -0.51 -7.65
C GLU A 67 -0.92 0.64 -7.54
N THR A 68 -1.12 1.64 -8.39
CA THR A 68 -0.35 2.88 -8.34
C THR A 68 -1.29 4.04 -8.07
N THR A 69 -0.92 4.89 -7.10
CA THR A 69 -1.76 6.02 -6.69
C THR A 69 -0.93 7.28 -6.45
N VAL A 70 -1.61 8.42 -6.38
CA VAL A 70 -0.99 9.68 -5.97
C VAL A 70 -0.80 9.67 -4.45
N SER A 71 0.38 10.10 -4.02
CA SER A 71 0.79 10.14 -2.62
C SER A 71 1.18 11.55 -2.21
N PHE A 72 0.71 11.97 -1.04
CA PHE A 72 1.05 13.24 -0.39
C PHE A 72 1.79 12.97 0.91
N GLY A 73 2.71 13.84 1.28
CA GLY A 73 3.43 13.77 2.54
C GLY A 73 3.63 15.15 3.14
N TRP A 74 3.63 15.18 4.46
CA TRP A 74 4.07 16.34 5.25
C TRP A 74 5.08 15.86 6.29
N LEU A 75 6.32 16.33 6.17
CA LEU A 75 7.42 16.03 7.07
C LEU A 75 7.72 17.28 7.90
N HIS A 76 7.75 17.13 9.22
CA HIS A 76 8.25 18.14 10.16
C HIS A 76 9.55 17.65 10.81
N MET A 77 10.56 18.50 10.83
CA MET A 77 11.88 18.21 11.44
C MET A 77 11.96 18.78 12.84
N TYR A 78 12.04 17.92 13.87
CA TYR A 78 12.22 18.31 15.26
C TYR A 78 13.68 18.64 15.58
N THR A 79 14.61 17.94 14.96
CA THR A 79 16.06 18.19 15.01
C THR A 79 16.62 18.06 13.59
N ASP A 80 17.90 18.30 13.41
CA ASP A 80 18.54 18.08 12.10
C ASP A 80 18.48 16.62 11.63
N ASN A 81 18.29 15.68 12.54
CA ASN A 81 18.30 14.25 12.21
C ASN A 81 17.00 13.51 12.53
N ILE A 82 16.04 14.14 13.24
CA ILE A 82 14.76 13.49 13.63
C ILE A 82 13.61 14.31 13.10
N GLY A 83 12.71 13.64 12.39
CA GLY A 83 11.47 14.20 11.90
C GLY A 83 10.30 13.23 12.03
N ALA A 84 9.09 13.74 11.87
CA ALA A 84 7.88 12.94 11.73
C ALA A 84 7.20 13.28 10.41
N GLU A 85 6.82 12.28 9.68
CA GLU A 85 6.08 12.41 8.42
C GLU A 85 4.67 11.83 8.57
N PHE A 86 3.69 12.60 8.13
CA PHE A 86 2.34 12.11 7.88
C PHE A 86 2.13 11.96 6.38
N THR A 87 1.60 10.81 5.96
CA THR A 87 1.34 10.53 4.54
C THR A 87 -0.09 10.09 4.30
N LEU A 88 -0.62 10.52 3.17
CA LEU A 88 -1.94 10.15 2.68
C LEU A 88 -1.87 9.97 1.17
N GLY A 89 -2.45 8.89 0.66
CA GLY A 89 -2.65 8.67 -0.79
C GLY A 89 -4.09 8.92 -1.20
N LEU A 90 -4.32 9.11 -2.50
CA LEU A 90 -5.67 8.92 -3.04
C LEU A 90 -6.02 7.44 -2.90
N PRO A 91 -7.20 7.10 -2.35
CA PRO A 91 -7.55 5.70 -2.10
C PRO A 91 -7.61 4.89 -3.40
N PRO A 92 -6.72 3.92 -3.62
CA PRO A 92 -6.81 3.06 -4.78
C PRO A 92 -7.95 2.05 -4.60
N THR A 93 -8.51 1.59 -5.72
CA THR A 93 -9.42 0.46 -5.75
C THR A 93 -8.63 -0.78 -6.16
N VAL A 94 -8.39 -1.66 -5.21
CA VAL A 94 -7.73 -2.95 -5.47
C VAL A 94 -8.75 -4.00 -5.90
N THR A 95 -8.30 -4.91 -6.75
CA THR A 95 -9.09 -6.07 -7.17
C THR A 95 -8.60 -7.31 -6.45
N GLN A 96 -9.51 -8.10 -5.91
CA GLN A 96 -9.23 -9.36 -5.24
C GLN A 96 -9.66 -10.53 -6.12
N ASP A 97 -8.73 -11.42 -6.42
CA ASP A 97 -9.00 -12.74 -6.98
C ASP A 97 -9.10 -13.74 -5.82
N LEU A 98 -10.03 -14.70 -5.92
CA LEU A 98 -10.20 -15.78 -4.94
C LEU A 98 -10.01 -17.12 -5.64
N THR A 99 -9.25 -18.02 -5.03
CA THR A 99 -9.11 -19.39 -5.46
C THR A 99 -9.61 -20.32 -4.35
N THR A 100 -10.50 -21.25 -4.70
CA THR A 100 -11.11 -22.24 -3.81
C THR A 100 -10.81 -23.64 -4.35
N PRO A 101 -9.67 -24.26 -4.03
CA PRO A 101 -9.24 -25.54 -4.63
C PRO A 101 -10.28 -26.65 -4.50
N ASN A 102 -11.03 -26.65 -3.42
CA ASN A 102 -12.06 -27.61 -3.11
C ASN A 102 -13.48 -27.09 -3.40
N GLY A 103 -13.62 -26.04 -4.22
CA GLY A 103 -14.90 -25.33 -4.45
C GLY A 103 -16.02 -26.16 -5.04
N GLY A 104 -15.72 -27.32 -5.66
CA GLY A 104 -16.73 -28.20 -6.21
C GLY A 104 -17.66 -27.49 -7.19
N ALA A 105 -18.96 -27.50 -6.92
CA ALA A 105 -19.97 -26.83 -7.74
C ALA A 105 -19.86 -25.29 -7.75
N LEU A 106 -19.16 -24.69 -6.79
CA LEU A 106 -18.87 -23.24 -6.76
C LEU A 106 -17.73 -22.83 -7.71
N GLY A 107 -17.00 -23.82 -8.27
CA GLY A 107 -15.82 -23.56 -9.08
C GLY A 107 -14.55 -23.37 -8.25
N THR A 108 -13.40 -23.35 -8.91
CA THR A 108 -12.08 -23.29 -8.25
C THR A 108 -11.39 -21.95 -8.41
N SER A 109 -11.84 -21.08 -9.32
CA SER A 109 -11.21 -19.78 -9.61
C SER A 109 -12.27 -18.70 -9.81
N HIS A 110 -12.14 -17.62 -9.03
CA HIS A 110 -13.05 -16.48 -9.01
C HIS A 110 -12.28 -15.19 -9.29
N PRO A 111 -11.95 -14.90 -10.57
CA PRO A 111 -11.21 -13.68 -10.91
C PRO A 111 -12.06 -12.44 -10.67
N ALA A 112 -11.44 -11.41 -10.12
CA ALA A 112 -12.09 -10.17 -9.72
C ALA A 112 -13.33 -10.41 -8.80
N ALA A 113 -13.17 -11.33 -7.84
CA ALA A 113 -14.24 -11.69 -6.90
C ALA A 113 -14.75 -10.50 -6.09
N ALA A 114 -13.86 -9.55 -5.76
CA ALA A 114 -14.22 -8.30 -5.10
C ALA A 114 -13.38 -7.12 -5.58
N LYS A 115 -13.95 -5.91 -5.47
CA LYS A 115 -13.25 -4.62 -5.56
C LYS A 115 -13.33 -3.93 -4.22
N ILE A 116 -12.22 -3.37 -3.75
CA ILE A 116 -12.06 -2.84 -2.40
C ILE A 116 -11.33 -1.50 -2.50
N GLU A 117 -11.90 -0.45 -1.93
CA GLU A 117 -11.24 0.85 -1.79
C GLU A 117 -10.40 0.86 -0.51
N LEU A 118 -9.11 1.23 -0.62
CA LEU A 118 -8.14 1.12 0.45
C LEU A 118 -7.71 2.51 0.94
N TRP A 119 -7.90 2.77 2.23
CA TRP A 119 -7.44 3.99 2.90
C TRP A 119 -6.33 3.67 3.89
N THR A 120 -5.19 4.37 3.77
CA THR A 120 -3.98 4.07 4.54
C THR A 120 -3.27 5.33 5.05
N PRO A 121 -3.94 6.20 5.85
CA PRO A 121 -3.23 7.28 6.52
C PRO A 121 -2.12 6.72 7.40
N THR A 122 -0.90 7.28 7.24
CA THR A 122 0.32 6.73 7.84
C THR A 122 1.10 7.82 8.53
N ALA A 123 1.60 7.55 9.73
CA ALA A 123 2.52 8.41 10.47
C ALA A 123 3.82 7.66 10.75
N VAL A 124 4.97 8.28 10.44
CA VAL A 124 6.31 7.67 10.56
C VAL A 124 7.26 8.65 11.23
N ALA A 125 7.89 8.21 12.32
CA ALA A 125 9.07 8.87 12.87
C ALA A 125 10.30 8.45 12.07
N LYS A 126 11.11 9.40 11.63
CA LYS A 126 12.26 9.19 10.74
C LYS A 126 13.55 9.66 11.39
N TYR A 127 14.60 8.88 11.22
CA TYR A 127 15.96 9.27 11.55
C TYR A 127 16.76 9.43 10.26
N PHE A 128 17.26 10.63 10.03
CA PHE A 128 18.07 11.00 8.88
C PHE A 128 19.56 10.90 9.22
N PHE A 129 20.29 10.15 8.42
CA PHE A 129 21.75 10.07 8.55
C PHE A 129 22.41 11.29 7.91
N GLY A 130 23.66 11.56 8.32
CA GLY A 130 24.40 12.69 7.81
C GLY A 130 24.04 14.02 8.48
N THR A 131 24.36 15.11 7.80
CA THR A 131 24.20 16.48 8.27
C THR A 131 23.18 17.27 7.44
N SER A 132 22.74 18.43 7.95
CA SER A 132 21.87 19.37 7.22
C SER A 132 22.56 20.08 6.03
N LYS A 133 23.80 19.71 5.70
CA LYS A 133 24.53 20.20 4.52
C LYS A 133 24.67 19.15 3.42
N ASP A 134 24.25 17.92 3.68
CA ASP A 134 24.45 16.83 2.74
C ASP A 134 23.34 16.84 1.67
N GLN A 135 23.74 16.77 0.41
CA GLN A 135 22.79 16.72 -0.72
C GLN A 135 21.98 15.42 -0.73
N TRP A 136 22.59 14.30 -0.32
CA TRP A 136 21.98 12.99 -0.22
C TRP A 136 21.79 12.62 1.24
N ARG A 137 20.55 12.42 1.66
CA ARG A 137 20.26 12.05 3.05
C ARG A 137 19.45 10.76 3.10
N PRO A 138 20.12 9.63 3.34
CA PRO A 138 19.41 8.39 3.64
C PRO A 138 18.73 8.48 5.01
N TYR A 139 17.63 7.73 5.17
CA TYR A 139 16.91 7.67 6.43
C TYR A 139 16.28 6.30 6.64
N VAL A 140 15.96 6.02 7.89
CA VAL A 140 15.11 4.92 8.31
C VAL A 140 13.96 5.47 9.13
N GLY A 141 12.84 4.75 9.16
CA GLY A 141 11.66 5.19 9.89
C GLY A 141 10.86 4.04 10.47
N LEU A 142 10.21 4.33 11.58
CA LEU A 142 9.24 3.45 12.21
C LEU A 142 7.94 4.22 12.44
N GLY A 143 6.82 3.57 12.20
CA GLY A 143 5.54 4.24 12.30
C GLY A 143 4.35 3.29 12.40
N ALA A 144 3.18 3.86 12.19
CA ALA A 144 1.93 3.14 12.13
C ALA A 144 1.05 3.67 11.00
N SER A 145 0.31 2.77 10.39
CA SER A 145 -0.73 3.05 9.40
C SER A 145 -2.07 2.56 9.91
N HIS A 146 -3.11 3.37 9.77
CA HIS A 146 -4.48 2.94 9.97
C HIS A 146 -5.05 2.47 8.63
N VAL A 147 -5.15 1.17 8.47
CA VAL A 147 -5.66 0.55 7.23
C VAL A 147 -7.15 0.32 7.37
N SER A 148 -7.93 0.92 6.48
CA SER A 148 -9.38 0.77 6.44
C SER A 148 -9.86 0.46 5.02
N PHE A 149 -10.90 -0.36 4.94
CA PHE A 149 -11.44 -0.91 3.71
C PHE A 149 -12.85 -0.37 3.51
N HIS A 150 -13.09 0.21 2.34
CA HIS A 150 -14.35 0.85 2.01
C HIS A 150 -14.86 0.37 0.66
N ASN A 151 -16.13 0.62 0.39
CA ASN A 151 -16.77 0.36 -0.91
C ASN A 151 -16.50 -1.06 -1.44
N ILE A 152 -16.55 -2.07 -0.54
CA ILE A 152 -16.33 -3.47 -0.92
C ILE A 152 -17.49 -3.92 -1.79
N LYS A 153 -17.20 -4.28 -3.05
CA LYS A 153 -18.17 -4.73 -4.03
C LYS A 153 -17.83 -6.15 -4.48
N ALA A 154 -18.62 -7.12 -4.07
CA ALA A 154 -18.51 -8.48 -4.56
C ALA A 154 -19.05 -8.59 -6.00
N LYS A 155 -18.43 -9.47 -6.79
CA LYS A 155 -18.86 -9.77 -8.16
C LYS A 155 -20.24 -10.44 -8.12
N GLN A 156 -21.11 -10.05 -9.04
CA GLN A 156 -22.49 -10.55 -9.11
C GLN A 156 -22.62 -11.83 -9.96
N THR A 157 -21.74 -12.82 -9.73
CA THR A 157 -21.84 -14.16 -10.31
C THR A 157 -22.37 -15.16 -9.27
N ALA A 158 -23.08 -16.21 -9.70
CA ALA A 158 -23.77 -17.12 -8.78
C ALA A 158 -22.86 -17.77 -7.74
N ASP A 159 -21.62 -18.09 -8.13
CA ASP A 159 -20.58 -18.63 -7.27
C ASP A 159 -20.14 -17.65 -6.19
N VAL A 160 -19.85 -16.39 -6.56
CA VAL A 160 -19.46 -15.34 -5.60
C VAL A 160 -20.65 -14.89 -4.76
N GLN A 161 -21.85 -14.82 -5.32
CA GLN A 161 -23.07 -14.51 -4.57
C GLN A 161 -23.35 -15.53 -3.47
N ALA A 162 -23.12 -16.80 -3.74
CA ALA A 162 -23.29 -17.84 -2.73
C ALA A 162 -22.33 -17.67 -1.53
N LEU A 163 -21.15 -17.12 -1.75
CA LEU A 163 -20.10 -16.94 -0.73
C LEU A 163 -20.12 -15.56 -0.06
N ALA A 164 -20.41 -14.49 -0.81
CA ALA A 164 -20.22 -13.11 -0.38
C ALA A 164 -21.20 -12.11 -1.01
N GLY A 165 -22.26 -12.57 -1.64
CA GLY A 165 -23.15 -11.72 -2.48
C GLY A 165 -23.99 -10.70 -1.71
N THR A 166 -24.28 -10.94 -0.44
CA THR A 166 -25.12 -10.05 0.37
C THR A 166 -24.29 -8.95 1.02
N SER A 167 -23.16 -9.29 1.62
CA SER A 167 -22.23 -8.32 2.17
C SER A 167 -20.82 -8.88 2.29
N ALA A 168 -19.83 -7.99 2.21
CA ALA A 168 -18.45 -8.31 2.47
C ALA A 168 -17.85 -7.19 3.34
N ALA A 169 -17.18 -7.55 4.41
CA ALA A 169 -16.55 -6.61 5.33
C ALA A 169 -15.14 -7.08 5.70
N LEU A 170 -14.21 -6.12 5.76
CA LEU A 170 -12.86 -6.28 6.28
C LEU A 170 -12.70 -5.33 7.47
N SER A 171 -12.20 -5.84 8.58
CA SER A 171 -12.01 -5.02 9.78
C SER A 171 -10.87 -4.03 9.58
N SER A 172 -11.10 -2.78 9.89
CA SER A 172 -10.03 -1.78 9.95
C SER A 172 -9.02 -2.16 11.05
N THR A 173 -7.75 -1.91 10.79
CA THR A 173 -6.68 -2.29 11.71
C THR A 173 -5.52 -1.29 11.69
N TRP A 174 -4.77 -1.24 12.78
CA TRP A 174 -3.48 -0.56 12.85
C TRP A 174 -2.37 -1.52 12.46
N ALA A 175 -1.49 -1.08 11.58
CA ALA A 175 -0.34 -1.84 11.12
C ALA A 175 0.96 -1.10 11.44
N PRO A 176 2.02 -1.79 11.91
CA PRO A 176 3.34 -1.20 11.99
C PRO A 176 3.89 -0.89 10.60
N VAL A 177 4.67 0.19 10.51
CA VAL A 177 5.32 0.62 9.27
C VAL A 177 6.82 0.64 9.48
N TYR A 178 7.53 -0.13 8.69
CA TYR A 178 8.99 -0.09 8.58
C TYR A 178 9.34 0.63 7.29
N ASN A 179 10.05 1.75 7.40
CA ASN A 179 10.33 2.62 6.27
C ASN A 179 11.83 2.86 6.12
N ALA A 180 12.31 2.89 4.90
CA ALA A 180 13.66 3.33 4.56
C ALA A 180 13.61 4.14 3.28
N GLY A 181 14.50 5.12 3.15
CA GLY A 181 14.51 5.95 1.96
C GLY A 181 15.72 6.85 1.85
N LEU A 182 15.69 7.66 0.81
CA LEU A 182 16.75 8.60 0.44
C LEU A 182 16.12 9.89 -0.04
N ILE A 183 16.53 11.01 0.52
CA ILE A 183 16.21 12.34 0.02
C ILE A 183 17.41 12.89 -0.74
N TYR A 184 17.15 13.38 -1.95
CA TYR A 184 18.07 14.18 -2.74
C TYR A 184 17.62 15.65 -2.70
N ASN A 185 18.43 16.53 -2.14
CA ASN A 185 18.15 17.96 -2.08
C ASN A 185 18.66 18.62 -3.37
N ILE A 186 17.71 19.12 -4.18
CA ILE A 186 18.02 19.81 -5.44
C ILE A 186 18.58 21.19 -5.14
N ASP A 187 17.91 21.90 -4.24
CA ASP A 187 18.28 23.22 -3.73
C ASP A 187 17.75 23.40 -2.28
N ASP A 188 17.74 24.63 -1.80
CA ASP A 188 17.30 24.96 -0.44
C ASP A 188 15.81 24.74 -0.19
N LYS A 189 15.00 24.58 -1.24
CA LYS A 189 13.53 24.43 -1.16
C LYS A 189 13.04 23.13 -1.73
N TRP A 190 13.67 22.60 -2.77
CA TRP A 190 13.18 21.45 -3.51
C TRP A 190 14.00 20.19 -3.24
N SER A 191 13.30 19.10 -3.10
CA SER A 191 13.93 17.78 -2.90
C SER A 191 13.14 16.68 -3.62
N ILE A 192 13.82 15.59 -3.93
CA ILE A 192 13.21 14.35 -4.39
C ILE A 192 13.38 13.32 -3.27
N ASN A 193 12.31 12.66 -2.90
CA ASN A 193 12.30 11.59 -1.91
C ASN A 193 11.92 10.26 -2.57
N GLY A 194 12.79 9.26 -2.47
CA GLY A 194 12.50 7.88 -2.81
C GLY A 194 12.46 7.02 -1.56
N SER A 195 11.45 6.17 -1.39
CA SER A 195 11.33 5.31 -0.21
C SER A 195 10.67 3.98 -0.48
N VAL A 196 10.95 3.03 0.40
CA VAL A 196 10.26 1.75 0.51
C VAL A 196 9.68 1.63 1.92
N SER A 197 8.44 1.16 2.01
CA SER A 197 7.77 0.85 3.28
C SER A 197 7.29 -0.59 3.26
N TYR A 198 7.45 -1.29 4.38
CA TYR A 198 6.88 -2.61 4.63
C TYR A 198 5.81 -2.50 5.72
N ILE A 199 4.59 -2.96 5.42
CA ILE A 199 3.40 -2.78 6.25
C ILE A 199 2.71 -4.14 6.41
N PRO A 200 3.14 -4.97 7.38
CA PRO A 200 2.46 -6.23 7.67
C PRO A 200 1.22 -5.98 8.52
N LEU A 201 0.10 -6.59 8.14
CA LEU A 201 -1.14 -6.50 8.90
C LEU A 201 -1.93 -7.80 8.85
N THR A 202 -2.83 -7.97 9.82
CA THR A 202 -3.85 -9.02 9.82
C THR A 202 -5.21 -8.34 9.95
N THR A 203 -6.13 -8.69 9.06
CA THR A 203 -7.51 -8.22 9.11
C THR A 203 -8.47 -9.40 9.18
N LYS A 204 -9.61 -9.21 9.85
CA LYS A 204 -10.68 -10.20 9.87
C LYS A 204 -11.64 -9.92 8.73
N ALA A 205 -11.84 -10.93 7.90
CA ALA A 205 -12.83 -10.91 6.83
C ALA A 205 -14.12 -11.55 7.30
N THR A 206 -15.24 -10.93 6.93
CA THR A 206 -16.58 -11.46 7.13
C THR A 206 -17.38 -11.31 5.83
N PHE A 207 -17.80 -12.42 5.28
CA PHE A 207 -18.58 -12.47 4.04
C PHE A 207 -19.93 -13.09 4.34
N VAL A 208 -21.00 -12.47 3.85
CA VAL A 208 -22.37 -13.00 3.93
C VAL A 208 -22.83 -13.31 2.53
N GLY A 209 -23.13 -14.57 2.28
CA GLY A 209 -23.64 -15.07 1.01
C GLY A 209 -25.10 -15.48 1.11
N ASP A 210 -25.79 -15.47 -0.03
CA ASP A 210 -27.14 -16.00 -0.18
C ASP A 210 -27.09 -17.18 -1.13
N ALA A 211 -27.31 -18.36 -0.59
CA ALA A 211 -27.29 -19.61 -1.33
C ALA A 211 -28.70 -20.21 -1.40
N ALA A 212 -28.90 -21.19 -2.26
CA ALA A 212 -30.17 -21.88 -2.42
C ALA A 212 -30.75 -22.49 -1.11
N HIS A 213 -29.90 -22.61 -0.07
CA HIS A 213 -30.27 -23.17 1.24
C HIS A 213 -30.24 -22.12 2.38
N GLY A 214 -30.30 -20.84 2.03
CA GLY A 214 -30.34 -19.74 2.99
C GLY A 214 -29.04 -18.98 3.12
N THR A 215 -29.06 -17.91 3.92
CA THR A 215 -27.93 -17.01 4.17
C THR A 215 -26.87 -17.68 5.02
N THR A 216 -25.61 -17.60 4.59
CA THR A 216 -24.46 -18.14 5.33
C THR A 216 -23.41 -17.06 5.57
N THR A 217 -22.68 -17.18 6.67
CA THR A 217 -21.59 -16.26 7.01
C THR A 217 -20.26 -16.99 6.98
N THR A 218 -19.33 -16.46 6.20
CA THR A 218 -17.93 -16.94 6.14
C THR A 218 -17.03 -15.96 6.86
N THR A 219 -16.18 -16.47 7.75
CA THR A 219 -15.21 -15.66 8.48
C THR A 219 -13.82 -16.27 8.42
N GLY A 220 -12.79 -15.43 8.46
CA GLY A 220 -11.40 -15.85 8.55
C GLY A 220 -10.45 -14.67 8.68
N ASP A 221 -9.22 -14.96 9.06
CA ASP A 221 -8.17 -13.97 9.16
C ASP A 221 -7.38 -13.93 7.85
N ILE A 222 -7.13 -12.73 7.35
CA ILE A 222 -6.33 -12.48 6.15
C ILE A 222 -5.09 -11.69 6.58
N LYS A 223 -3.92 -12.24 6.30
CA LYS A 223 -2.65 -11.57 6.50
C LYS A 223 -2.24 -10.89 5.21
N LEU A 224 -1.95 -9.61 5.29
CA LEU A 224 -1.47 -8.80 4.19
C LEU A 224 -0.05 -8.32 4.50
N LYS A 225 0.85 -8.51 3.55
CA LYS A 225 2.23 -8.03 3.61
C LYS A 225 2.42 -7.04 2.48
N THR A 226 2.21 -5.77 2.77
CA THR A 226 2.25 -4.72 1.76
C THR A 226 3.64 -4.10 1.70
N THR A 227 4.16 -3.97 0.48
CA THR A 227 5.39 -3.22 0.20
C THR A 227 5.05 -2.06 -0.71
N ASP A 228 5.28 -0.84 -0.21
CA ASP A 228 5.04 0.40 -0.95
C ASP A 228 6.35 1.00 -1.42
N TYR A 229 6.45 1.28 -2.71
CA TYR A 229 7.52 2.07 -3.32
C TYR A 229 6.99 3.46 -3.64
N VAL A 230 7.66 4.48 -3.14
CA VAL A 230 7.18 5.86 -3.23
C VAL A 230 8.27 6.77 -3.80
N ILE A 231 7.88 7.63 -4.75
CA ILE A 231 8.71 8.73 -5.24
C ILE A 231 7.89 10.02 -5.15
N ARG A 232 8.43 11.04 -4.47
CA ARG A 232 7.78 12.34 -4.28
C ARG A 232 8.73 13.50 -4.56
N LEU A 233 8.20 14.58 -5.09
CA LEU A 233 8.82 15.90 -5.11
C LEU A 233 8.38 16.64 -3.85
N GLY A 234 9.33 17.16 -3.08
CA GLY A 234 9.11 17.88 -1.83
C GLY A 234 9.45 19.36 -1.96
N TYR A 235 8.67 20.19 -1.29
CA TYR A 235 8.90 21.62 -1.14
C TYR A 235 8.99 21.99 0.34
N ARG A 236 10.07 22.68 0.72
CA ARG A 236 10.36 23.15 2.07
C ARG A 236 9.96 24.61 2.23
N PHE A 237 9.31 24.92 3.33
CA PHE A 237 8.88 26.28 3.71
C PHE A 237 9.11 26.56 5.19
#